data_33b7d2d05a72a81a9e8aae4606829940
#
_entry.id   33b7d2d05a72a81a9e8aae4606829940
#
_cell.length_a   1.000
_cell.length_b   1.000
_cell.length_c   1.000
_cell.angle_alpha   90.00
_cell.angle_beta   90.00
_cell.angle_gamma   90.00
#
_symmetry.space_group_name_H-M   'P 1'
#
loop_
_entity.id
_entity.type
_entity.pdbx_description
1 polymer ?
#
loop_
_entity_poly.entity_id
_entity_poly.type
_entity_poly.pdbx_seq_one_letter_code
_entity_poly.pdbx_strand_id
1 'polypeptide(L)'
;MRPFTPPSLRLVALVALATLAACNVDSPTDPLSGGARASRRPRRTPNDPILFVHGWNANSTTWNTMVSRFKKDGWASSELATWSYNPNQSNATTAEAIRTKVDSILLATGATHVDIITHSMGSLSARYYTHFLGGDLKVDALVTLGGPDHGTNTAFFCFSTACVEMRPNSTFIDNLNTTDETWGAPRYGTWWSGCDEVIQPQTSSILSGAMNTQTACMSHSQLHEDAGVYQEVRDWVKTPVLP
;
A
#
# COMPACT_ATOMS: atom_id res chain seq x y z
N MET A 1 49.97 -38.33 12.11
CA MET A 1 48.79 -37.79 11.38
C MET A 1 49.30 -36.99 10.21
N ARG A 2 49.09 -37.48 8.99
CA ARG A 2 49.55 -36.83 7.76
C ARG A 2 48.40 -36.04 7.17
N PRO A 3 48.61 -34.84 6.62
CA PRO A 3 47.54 -34.07 5.98
C PRO A 3 47.29 -34.57 4.56
N PHE A 4 45.99 -34.62 4.20
CA PHE A 4 45.48 -34.95 2.87
C PHE A 4 45.52 -33.71 1.98
N THR A 5 46.10 -33.83 0.78
CA THR A 5 46.02 -32.85 -0.31
C THR A 5 45.03 -33.34 -1.36
N PRO A 6 44.15 -32.50 -1.89
CA PRO A 6 43.26 -32.89 -3.00
C PRO A 6 43.93 -32.71 -4.37
N PRO A 7 43.52 -33.48 -5.40
CA PRO A 7 44.14 -33.44 -6.73
C PRO A 7 43.61 -32.30 -7.59
N SER A 8 44.55 -31.74 -8.36
CA SER A 8 44.31 -30.67 -9.35
C SER A 8 43.58 -31.19 -10.60
N LEU A 9 42.43 -30.60 -10.93
CA LEU A 9 41.70 -30.85 -12.17
C LEU A 9 42.25 -29.93 -13.29
N ARG A 10 42.81 -30.53 -14.34
CA ARG A 10 43.31 -29.85 -15.54
C ARG A 10 42.13 -29.57 -16.49
N LEU A 11 41.92 -28.29 -16.80
CA LEU A 11 40.94 -27.80 -17.77
C LEU A 11 41.53 -27.96 -19.19
N VAL A 12 40.91 -28.77 -20.05
CA VAL A 12 41.21 -28.89 -21.47
C VAL A 12 40.30 -27.93 -22.23
N ALA A 13 40.90 -26.93 -22.87
CA ALA A 13 40.15 -25.99 -23.74
C ALA A 13 40.08 -26.58 -25.17
N LEU A 14 38.87 -26.84 -25.65
CA LEU A 14 38.61 -27.14 -27.06
C LEU A 14 38.26 -25.85 -27.78
N VAL A 15 39.09 -25.47 -28.74
CA VAL A 15 38.83 -24.37 -29.69
C VAL A 15 38.10 -24.98 -30.90
N ALA A 16 36.87 -24.57 -31.12
CA ALA A 16 36.13 -24.90 -32.33
C ALA A 16 36.15 -23.68 -33.30
N LEU A 17 36.81 -23.84 -34.43
CA LEU A 17 36.79 -22.90 -35.55
C LEU A 17 35.48 -23.12 -36.33
N ALA A 18 34.64 -22.09 -36.41
CA ALA A 18 33.46 -22.07 -37.30
C ALA A 18 33.77 -21.12 -38.49
N THR A 19 33.78 -21.68 -39.68
CA THR A 19 33.91 -21.00 -40.95
C THR A 19 32.58 -20.30 -41.38
N LEU A 20 32.68 -19.03 -41.67
CA LEU A 20 31.58 -18.20 -42.24
C LEU A 20 31.44 -18.51 -43.74
N ALA A 21 30.30 -19.03 -44.16
CA ALA A 21 29.86 -19.03 -45.54
C ALA A 21 28.83 -17.92 -45.73
N ALA A 22 29.19 -16.90 -46.52
CA ALA A 22 28.28 -15.84 -46.94
C ALA A 22 27.47 -16.34 -48.13
N CYS A 23 26.14 -16.42 -48.01
CA CYS A 23 25.23 -16.49 -49.16
C CYS A 23 24.48 -15.16 -49.29
N ASN A 24 24.81 -14.42 -50.34
CA ASN A 24 23.97 -13.32 -50.81
C ASN A 24 22.72 -13.91 -51.44
N VAL A 25 21.55 -13.52 -50.98
CA VAL A 25 20.26 -13.72 -51.62
C VAL A 25 19.63 -12.37 -51.82
N ASP A 26 19.49 -11.98 -53.10
CA ASP A 26 18.77 -10.78 -53.53
C ASP A 26 17.32 -10.82 -53.06
N SER A 27 16.90 -9.77 -52.38
CA SER A 27 15.50 -9.59 -51.95
C SER A 27 14.70 -8.95 -53.09
N PRO A 28 13.49 -9.46 -53.41
CA PRO A 28 12.55 -8.74 -54.23
C PRO A 28 11.98 -7.54 -53.44
N THR A 29 12.00 -6.38 -54.09
CA THR A 29 11.33 -5.17 -53.60
C THR A 29 9.81 -5.36 -53.64
N ASP A 30 9.15 -5.40 -52.50
CA ASP A 30 7.68 -5.35 -52.38
C ASP A 30 7.26 -3.90 -52.06
N PRO A 31 6.46 -3.26 -52.95
CA PRO A 31 5.97 -1.91 -52.67
C PRO A 31 4.60 -1.99 -51.97
N LEU A 32 4.45 -1.14 -50.96
CA LEU A 32 3.19 -0.70 -50.38
C LEU A 32 2.49 -1.65 -49.40
N SER A 33 2.93 -1.64 -48.15
CA SER A 33 1.98 -1.72 -47.04
C SER A 33 2.17 -0.49 -46.15
N GLY A 34 1.33 0.50 -46.35
CA GLY A 34 1.14 1.60 -45.42
C GLY A 34 0.60 1.08 -44.10
N GLY A 35 1.48 0.48 -43.33
CA GLY A 35 1.18 0.11 -41.95
C GLY A 35 0.92 1.38 -41.17
N ALA A 36 -0.35 1.66 -40.86
CA ALA A 36 -0.75 2.67 -39.91
C ALA A 36 0.10 2.48 -38.65
N ARG A 37 1.02 3.39 -38.41
CA ARG A 37 1.72 3.52 -37.15
C ARG A 37 0.64 3.69 -36.09
N ALA A 38 0.24 2.59 -35.45
CA ALA A 38 -0.57 2.67 -34.24
C ALA A 38 0.15 3.65 -33.32
N SER A 39 -0.43 4.82 -33.13
CA SER A 39 0.08 5.80 -32.19
C SER A 39 0.11 5.09 -30.85
N ARG A 40 1.30 4.69 -30.41
CA ARG A 40 1.48 4.20 -29.04
C ARG A 40 1.04 5.38 -28.16
N ARG A 41 -0.15 5.25 -27.58
CA ARG A 41 -0.55 6.12 -26.46
C ARG A 41 0.65 6.15 -25.51
N PRO A 42 1.04 7.32 -25.00
CA PRO A 42 2.07 7.38 -23.98
C PRO A 42 1.76 6.31 -22.94
N ARG A 43 2.72 5.43 -22.65
CA ARG A 43 2.57 4.42 -21.61
C ARG A 43 2.41 5.21 -20.32
N ARG A 44 1.19 5.26 -19.80
CA ARG A 44 0.90 5.86 -18.51
C ARG A 44 1.82 5.16 -17.51
N THR A 45 2.58 5.90 -16.72
CA THR A 45 3.21 5.33 -15.51
C THR A 45 2.10 4.66 -14.74
N PRO A 46 2.16 3.35 -14.49
CA PRO A 46 1.12 2.70 -13.72
C PRO A 46 1.05 3.41 -12.37
N ASN A 47 -0.15 3.75 -11.89
CA ASN A 47 -0.32 4.13 -10.50
C ASN A 47 -0.03 2.90 -9.67
N ASP A 48 0.47 3.08 -8.47
CA ASP A 48 0.53 1.96 -7.53
C ASP A 48 -0.88 1.46 -7.24
N PRO A 49 -1.07 0.15 -7.12
CA PRO A 49 -2.35 -0.41 -6.71
C PRO A 49 -2.66 0.00 -5.27
N ILE A 50 -3.94 0.15 -4.95
CA ILE A 50 -4.40 0.61 -3.65
C ILE A 50 -5.12 -0.51 -2.92
N LEU A 51 -4.69 -0.80 -1.68
CA LEU A 51 -5.43 -1.62 -0.74
C LEU A 51 -6.22 -0.72 0.23
N PHE A 52 -7.53 -0.94 0.32
CA PHE A 52 -8.41 -0.23 1.23
C PHE A 52 -8.71 -1.07 2.47
N VAL A 53 -8.50 -0.51 3.66
CA VAL A 53 -8.69 -1.19 4.95
C VAL A 53 -9.73 -0.44 5.77
N HIS A 54 -10.89 -1.08 5.99
CA HIS A 54 -12.01 -0.49 6.75
C HIS A 54 -11.77 -0.48 8.25
N GLY A 55 -12.65 0.19 9.00
CA GLY A 55 -12.58 0.31 10.44
C GLY A 55 -13.40 -0.76 11.20
N TRP A 56 -13.53 -0.54 12.51
CA TRP A 56 -14.35 -1.36 13.39
C TRP A 56 -15.83 -1.30 12.99
N ASN A 57 -16.54 -2.41 13.13
CA ASN A 57 -17.95 -2.58 12.78
C ASN A 57 -18.32 -2.16 11.34
N ALA A 58 -17.35 -2.26 10.41
CA ALA A 58 -17.48 -1.92 9.01
C ALA A 58 -17.13 -3.12 8.11
N ASN A 59 -17.14 -2.92 6.81
CA ASN A 59 -16.79 -3.92 5.80
C ASN A 59 -16.30 -3.26 4.51
N SER A 60 -16.06 -4.05 3.46
CA SER A 60 -15.55 -3.55 2.17
C SER A 60 -16.41 -2.47 1.51
N THR A 61 -17.70 -2.40 1.80
CA THR A 61 -18.61 -1.41 1.18
C THR A 61 -18.35 0.02 1.63
N THR A 62 -17.64 0.23 2.74
CA THR A 62 -17.11 1.52 3.20
C THR A 62 -16.44 2.28 2.06
N TRP A 63 -15.82 1.58 1.13
CA TRP A 63 -14.97 2.15 0.10
C TRP A 63 -15.65 2.38 -1.25
N ASN A 64 -16.95 2.08 -1.38
CA ASN A 64 -17.66 2.15 -2.66
C ASN A 64 -17.54 3.52 -3.34
N THR A 65 -17.74 4.60 -2.59
CA THR A 65 -17.66 5.97 -3.09
C THR A 65 -16.24 6.32 -3.52
N MET A 66 -15.26 6.06 -2.67
CA MET A 66 -13.85 6.38 -2.93
C MET A 66 -13.32 5.57 -4.12
N VAL A 67 -13.57 4.26 -4.16
CA VAL A 67 -13.22 3.38 -5.29
C VAL A 67 -13.86 3.86 -6.60
N SER A 68 -15.14 4.28 -6.58
CA SER A 68 -15.80 4.83 -7.77
C SER A 68 -15.09 6.08 -8.30
N ARG A 69 -14.61 6.95 -7.41
CA ARG A 69 -13.86 8.16 -7.76
C ARG A 69 -12.48 7.82 -8.34
N PHE A 70 -11.74 6.91 -7.72
CA PHE A 70 -10.44 6.45 -8.26
C PHE A 70 -10.60 5.85 -9.67
N LYS A 71 -11.64 5.05 -9.91
CA LYS A 71 -11.94 4.52 -11.26
C LYS A 71 -12.20 5.64 -12.27
N LYS A 72 -12.95 6.67 -11.91
CA LYS A 72 -13.19 7.85 -12.76
C LYS A 72 -11.91 8.59 -13.09
N ASP A 73 -10.99 8.67 -12.13
CA ASP A 73 -9.69 9.32 -12.29
C ASP A 73 -8.63 8.40 -12.92
N GLY A 74 -9.07 7.20 -13.34
CA GLY A 74 -8.37 6.33 -14.28
C GLY A 74 -7.57 5.21 -13.67
N TRP A 75 -7.76 4.84 -12.38
CA TRP A 75 -7.26 3.57 -11.88
C TRP A 75 -8.05 2.42 -12.49
N ALA A 76 -7.36 1.35 -12.87
CA ALA A 76 -8.02 0.13 -13.31
C ALA A 76 -8.68 -0.58 -12.11
N SER A 77 -9.75 -1.34 -12.36
CA SER A 77 -10.40 -2.11 -11.28
C SER A 77 -9.47 -3.13 -10.63
N SER A 78 -8.47 -3.62 -11.35
CA SER A 78 -7.44 -4.54 -10.84
C SER A 78 -6.41 -3.86 -9.93
N GLU A 79 -6.34 -2.53 -9.95
CA GLU A 79 -5.45 -1.72 -9.10
C GLU A 79 -6.13 -1.28 -7.78
N LEU A 80 -7.41 -1.60 -7.58
CA LEU A 80 -8.20 -1.15 -6.44
C LEU A 80 -8.76 -2.36 -5.68
N ALA A 81 -8.16 -2.68 -4.54
CA ALA A 81 -8.53 -3.85 -3.74
C ALA A 81 -9.28 -3.44 -2.47
N THR A 82 -10.53 -3.91 -2.34
CA THR A 82 -11.31 -3.84 -1.10
C THR A 82 -11.57 -5.24 -0.58
N TRP A 83 -11.70 -5.39 0.72
CA TRP A 83 -11.98 -6.68 1.36
C TRP A 83 -12.67 -6.49 2.69
N SER A 84 -13.30 -7.54 3.20
CA SER A 84 -13.90 -7.56 4.52
C SER A 84 -13.15 -8.54 5.41
N TYR A 85 -12.99 -8.19 6.67
CA TYR A 85 -12.38 -9.02 7.70
C TYR A 85 -13.19 -8.95 9.00
N ASN A 86 -12.90 -9.81 9.96
CA ASN A 86 -13.54 -9.74 11.26
C ASN A 86 -13.04 -8.51 12.03
N PRO A 87 -13.87 -7.47 12.25
CA PRO A 87 -13.44 -6.23 12.89
C PRO A 87 -13.25 -6.36 14.41
N ASN A 88 -13.57 -7.51 14.98
CA ASN A 88 -13.45 -7.77 16.43
C ASN A 88 -12.17 -8.52 16.81
N GLN A 89 -11.42 -9.03 15.82
CA GLN A 89 -10.13 -9.69 16.05
C GLN A 89 -9.04 -8.67 16.36
N SER A 90 -7.89 -9.15 16.86
CA SER A 90 -6.71 -8.31 17.07
C SER A 90 -6.29 -7.59 15.78
N ASN A 91 -5.86 -6.32 15.90
CA ASN A 91 -5.27 -5.56 14.82
C ASN A 91 -4.00 -6.21 14.28
N ALA A 92 -3.22 -6.92 15.12
CA ALA A 92 -2.08 -7.71 14.67
C ALA A 92 -2.52 -8.87 13.75
N THR A 93 -3.62 -9.55 14.07
CA THR A 93 -4.20 -10.60 13.19
C THR A 93 -4.67 -10.01 11.85
N THR A 94 -5.26 -8.83 11.89
CA THR A 94 -5.67 -8.11 10.67
C THR A 94 -4.45 -7.68 9.85
N ALA A 95 -3.36 -7.27 10.50
CA ALA A 95 -2.11 -6.91 9.85
C ALA A 95 -1.48 -8.08 9.08
N GLU A 96 -1.54 -9.32 9.61
CA GLU A 96 -1.12 -10.52 8.89
C GLU A 96 -1.97 -10.78 7.64
N ALA A 97 -3.26 -10.51 7.72
CA ALA A 97 -4.13 -10.59 6.55
C ALA A 97 -3.83 -9.47 5.53
N ILE A 98 -3.49 -8.25 5.99
CA ILE A 98 -3.01 -7.16 5.12
C ILE A 98 -1.75 -7.60 4.38
N ARG A 99 -0.76 -8.19 5.06
CA ARG A 99 0.45 -8.73 4.43
C ARG A 99 0.11 -9.68 3.28
N THR A 100 -0.76 -10.64 3.54
CA THR A 100 -1.20 -11.61 2.52
C THR A 100 -1.91 -10.93 1.35
N LYS A 101 -2.73 -9.90 1.61
CA LYS A 101 -3.41 -9.13 0.57
C LYS A 101 -2.44 -8.33 -0.27
N VAL A 102 -1.49 -7.64 0.35
CA VAL A 102 -0.45 -6.88 -0.35
C VAL A 102 0.36 -7.81 -1.26
N ASP A 103 0.82 -8.96 -0.77
CA ASP A 103 1.56 -9.92 -1.58
C ASP A 103 0.76 -10.41 -2.79
N SER A 104 -0.53 -10.66 -2.60
CA SER A 104 -1.43 -11.07 -3.68
C SER A 104 -1.64 -9.96 -4.72
N ILE A 105 -1.75 -8.68 -4.28
CA ILE A 105 -1.92 -7.53 -5.17
C ILE A 105 -0.66 -7.32 -6.00
N LEU A 106 0.51 -7.30 -5.37
CA LEU A 106 1.79 -7.13 -6.06
C LEU A 106 2.02 -8.22 -7.09
N LEU A 107 1.73 -9.48 -6.74
CA LEU A 107 1.81 -10.60 -7.67
C LEU A 107 0.84 -10.46 -8.86
N ALA A 108 -0.39 -10.03 -8.61
CA ALA A 108 -1.42 -9.91 -9.64
C ALA A 108 -1.21 -8.72 -10.58
N THR A 109 -0.64 -7.62 -10.08
CA THR A 109 -0.44 -6.38 -10.84
C THR A 109 0.94 -6.26 -11.46
N GLY A 110 1.93 -6.97 -10.90
CA GLY A 110 3.34 -6.82 -11.26
C GLY A 110 3.94 -5.50 -10.74
N ALA A 111 3.24 -4.78 -9.85
CA ALA A 111 3.74 -3.60 -9.17
C ALA A 111 4.81 -3.97 -8.13
N THR A 112 5.70 -3.05 -7.84
CA THR A 112 6.73 -3.20 -6.79
C THR A 112 6.26 -2.69 -5.44
N HIS A 113 5.33 -1.74 -5.44
CA HIS A 113 4.77 -1.11 -4.24
C HIS A 113 3.25 -1.06 -4.31
N VAL A 114 2.63 -0.80 -3.17
CA VAL A 114 1.19 -0.64 -2.99
C VAL A 114 0.95 0.59 -2.11
N ASP A 115 -0.11 1.34 -2.41
CA ASP A 115 -0.63 2.32 -1.46
C ASP A 115 -1.65 1.66 -0.54
N ILE A 116 -1.70 2.06 0.72
CA ILE A 116 -2.71 1.61 1.67
C ILE A 116 -3.52 2.82 2.14
N ILE A 117 -4.84 2.78 1.91
CA ILE A 117 -5.77 3.79 2.42
C ILE A 117 -6.64 3.15 3.49
N THR A 118 -6.65 3.74 4.66
CA THR A 118 -7.34 3.20 5.84
C THR A 118 -8.39 4.17 6.36
N HIS A 119 -9.40 3.63 7.03
CA HIS A 119 -10.35 4.42 7.80
C HIS A 119 -10.40 3.91 9.24
N SER A 120 -10.40 4.83 10.21
CA SER A 120 -10.61 4.47 11.62
C SER A 120 -9.60 3.43 12.12
N MET A 121 -10.06 2.40 12.81
CA MET A 121 -9.25 1.28 13.32
C MET A 121 -8.32 0.65 12.27
N GLY A 122 -8.67 0.71 10.98
CA GLY A 122 -7.84 0.14 9.93
C GLY A 122 -6.42 0.71 9.89
N SER A 123 -6.22 1.96 10.39
CA SER A 123 -4.90 2.59 10.53
C SER A 123 -3.97 1.77 11.41
N LEU A 124 -4.48 1.29 12.55
CA LEU A 124 -3.69 0.51 13.51
C LEU A 124 -3.16 -0.79 12.92
N SER A 125 -4.03 -1.52 12.20
CA SER A 125 -3.63 -2.76 11.52
C SER A 125 -2.62 -2.50 10.41
N ALA A 126 -2.79 -1.44 9.62
CA ALA A 126 -1.88 -1.11 8.53
C ALA A 126 -0.53 -0.61 9.08
N ARG A 127 -0.51 0.21 10.12
CA ARG A 127 0.72 0.65 10.79
C ARG A 127 1.45 -0.54 11.43
N TYR A 128 0.72 -1.49 12.04
CA TYR A 128 1.32 -2.72 12.56
C TYR A 128 1.97 -3.54 11.43
N TYR A 129 1.32 -3.63 10.27
CA TYR A 129 1.90 -4.31 9.11
C TYR A 129 3.19 -3.61 8.64
N THR A 130 3.19 -2.28 8.51
CA THR A 130 4.40 -1.56 8.07
C THR A 130 5.54 -1.67 9.07
N HIS A 131 5.24 -1.61 10.37
CA HIS A 131 6.26 -1.59 11.42
C HIS A 131 6.84 -2.99 11.71
N PHE A 132 6.00 -4.02 11.83
CA PHE A 132 6.42 -5.31 12.38
C PHE A 132 6.41 -6.47 11.38
N LEU A 133 5.80 -6.30 10.20
CA LEU A 133 5.60 -7.40 9.27
C LEU A 133 6.24 -7.17 7.88
N GLY A 134 7.19 -6.21 7.80
CA GLY A 134 7.95 -5.92 6.58
C GLY A 134 7.16 -5.14 5.53
N GLY A 135 6.11 -4.43 5.93
CA GLY A 135 5.34 -3.57 5.05
C GLY A 135 6.10 -2.33 4.60
N ASP A 136 7.09 -1.88 5.39
CA ASP A 136 7.96 -0.75 5.09
C ASP A 136 8.73 -0.88 3.78
N LEU A 137 8.92 -2.11 3.27
CA LEU A 137 9.57 -2.39 1.99
C LEU A 137 8.61 -2.53 0.81
N LYS A 138 7.29 -2.49 1.06
CA LYS A 138 6.26 -2.76 0.04
C LYS A 138 5.22 -1.67 -0.10
N VAL A 139 5.11 -0.80 0.90
CA VAL A 139 4.15 0.32 0.91
C VAL A 139 4.86 1.60 0.46
N ASP A 140 4.29 2.29 -0.53
CA ASP A 140 4.76 3.62 -0.94
C ASP A 140 4.10 4.70 -0.09
N ALA A 141 2.76 4.69 0.02
CA ALA A 141 2.02 5.62 0.83
C ALA A 141 1.05 4.90 1.78
N LEU A 142 1.05 5.30 3.06
CA LEU A 142 0.06 4.93 4.05
C LEU A 142 -0.79 6.14 4.39
N VAL A 143 -2.08 6.07 4.05
CA VAL A 143 -3.08 7.10 4.31
C VAL A 143 -3.99 6.66 5.45
N THR A 144 -4.20 7.52 6.44
CA THR A 144 -5.16 7.28 7.52
C THR A 144 -6.24 8.36 7.54
N LEU A 145 -7.50 7.93 7.52
CA LEU A 145 -8.67 8.79 7.60
C LEU A 145 -9.31 8.58 8.96
N GLY A 146 -9.13 9.52 9.88
CA GLY A 146 -9.64 9.44 11.24
C GLY A 146 -9.11 8.20 12.00
N GLY A 147 -7.79 7.95 11.94
CA GLY A 147 -7.19 6.84 12.68
C GLY A 147 -7.12 7.11 14.18
N PRO A 148 -7.41 6.13 15.06
CA PRO A 148 -7.16 6.22 16.50
C PRO A 148 -5.68 5.94 16.80
N ASP A 149 -4.78 6.71 16.19
CA ASP A 149 -3.34 6.41 16.17
C ASP A 149 -2.68 6.52 17.54
N HIS A 150 -3.28 7.29 18.47
CA HIS A 150 -2.96 7.33 19.91
C HIS A 150 -4.10 6.79 20.79
N GLY A 151 -5.00 5.99 20.19
CA GLY A 151 -6.17 5.43 20.84
C GLY A 151 -7.37 6.37 20.81
N THR A 152 -8.53 5.87 21.28
CA THR A 152 -9.75 6.67 21.41
C THR A 152 -10.52 6.30 22.68
N ASN A 153 -11.06 7.31 23.37
CA ASN A 153 -11.87 7.11 24.56
C ASN A 153 -13.19 6.37 24.27
N THR A 154 -13.70 6.46 23.04
CA THR A 154 -14.91 5.71 22.64
C THR A 154 -14.71 4.19 22.67
N ALA A 155 -13.46 3.71 22.58
CA ALA A 155 -13.13 2.29 22.69
C ALA A 155 -13.36 1.68 24.10
N PHE A 156 -13.64 2.50 25.10
CA PHE A 156 -14.06 1.98 26.42
C PHE A 156 -15.50 1.44 26.44
N PHE A 157 -16.29 1.75 25.41
CA PHE A 157 -17.67 1.30 25.27
C PHE A 157 -17.82 0.00 24.49
N CYS A 158 -16.72 -0.62 24.06
CA CYS A 158 -16.70 -1.94 23.43
C CYS A 158 -15.61 -2.84 24.02
N PHE A 159 -15.75 -4.19 23.85
CA PHE A 159 -14.97 -5.15 24.62
C PHE A 159 -14.29 -6.24 23.78
N SER A 160 -14.37 -6.16 22.45
CA SER A 160 -13.60 -7.05 21.58
C SER A 160 -12.09 -6.76 21.72
N THR A 161 -11.26 -7.72 21.30
CA THR A 161 -9.79 -7.54 21.31
C THR A 161 -9.39 -6.25 20.61
N ALA A 162 -9.94 -6.00 19.42
CA ALA A 162 -9.68 -4.77 18.66
C ALA A 162 -10.06 -3.51 19.44
N CYS A 163 -11.18 -3.51 20.17
CA CYS A 163 -11.59 -2.39 21.02
C CYS A 163 -10.60 -2.13 22.16
N VAL A 164 -10.15 -3.19 22.82
CA VAL A 164 -9.15 -3.07 23.89
C VAL A 164 -7.84 -2.48 23.36
N GLU A 165 -7.42 -2.92 22.18
CA GLU A 165 -6.22 -2.40 21.50
C GLU A 165 -6.35 -0.93 21.08
N MET A 166 -7.56 -0.45 20.77
CA MET A 166 -7.83 0.95 20.42
C MET A 166 -7.88 1.90 21.62
N ARG A 167 -7.84 1.41 22.86
CA ARG A 167 -7.89 2.28 24.04
C ARG A 167 -6.59 3.09 24.16
N PRO A 168 -6.65 4.36 24.58
CA PRO A 168 -5.45 5.13 24.89
C PRO A 168 -4.59 4.39 25.92
N ASN A 169 -3.26 4.43 25.74
CA ASN A 169 -2.27 3.76 26.61
C ASN A 169 -2.47 2.22 26.68
N SER A 170 -3.10 1.62 25.68
CA SER A 170 -3.05 0.16 25.55
C SER A 170 -1.63 -0.26 25.15
N THR A 171 -1.21 -1.42 25.59
CA THR A 171 0.11 -1.99 25.19
C THR A 171 0.25 -2.05 23.66
N PHE A 172 -0.87 -2.22 22.93
CA PHE A 172 -0.84 -2.22 21.48
C PHE A 172 -0.45 -0.84 20.92
N ILE A 173 -1.12 0.22 21.38
CA ILE A 173 -0.82 1.61 20.97
C ILE A 173 0.59 2.00 21.39
N ASP A 174 1.00 1.70 22.63
CA ASP A 174 2.33 2.04 23.14
C ASP A 174 3.42 1.38 22.30
N ASN A 175 3.28 0.08 21.98
CA ASN A 175 4.24 -0.62 21.12
C ASN A 175 4.27 -0.05 19.70
N LEU A 176 3.11 0.33 19.14
CA LEU A 176 3.03 0.85 17.78
C LEU A 176 3.66 2.24 17.64
N ASN A 177 3.65 3.04 18.71
CA ASN A 177 4.18 4.40 18.76
C ASN A 177 5.59 4.47 19.38
N THR A 178 6.16 3.33 19.79
CA THR A 178 7.51 3.31 20.38
C THR A 178 8.54 3.72 19.34
N THR A 179 9.37 4.67 19.65
CA THR A 179 10.52 5.17 18.89
C THR A 179 10.19 5.97 17.64
N ASP A 180 9.34 5.50 16.77
CA ASP A 180 8.98 6.15 15.50
C ASP A 180 7.53 5.81 15.14
N GLU A 181 6.68 6.83 15.00
CA GLU A 181 5.27 6.67 14.66
C GLU A 181 5.06 6.44 13.15
N THR A 182 6.09 6.75 12.34
CA THR A 182 6.08 6.68 10.89
C THR A 182 7.19 5.78 10.35
N TRP A 183 7.26 4.57 10.88
CA TRP A 183 8.33 3.61 10.67
C TRP A 183 8.63 3.32 9.19
N GLY A 184 9.92 3.38 8.85
CA GLY A 184 10.45 2.90 7.57
C GLY A 184 10.38 3.91 6.43
N ALA A 185 10.29 3.41 5.19
CA ALA A 185 10.31 4.22 3.98
C ALA A 185 8.94 4.77 3.53
N PRO A 186 7.77 4.21 3.92
CA PRO A 186 6.48 4.71 3.45
C PRO A 186 6.26 6.18 3.77
N ARG A 187 5.60 6.89 2.87
CA ARG A 187 5.08 8.23 3.15
C ARG A 187 3.80 8.10 3.97
N TYR A 188 3.74 8.76 5.11
CA TYR A 188 2.55 8.74 5.97
C TYR A 188 1.76 10.03 5.82
N GLY A 189 0.45 9.90 5.57
CA GLY A 189 -0.48 11.03 5.50
C GLY A 189 -1.72 10.76 6.35
N THR A 190 -2.09 11.72 7.21
CA THR A 190 -3.29 11.63 8.04
C THR A 190 -4.28 12.70 7.64
N TRP A 191 -5.57 12.36 7.57
CA TRP A 191 -6.68 13.29 7.43
C TRP A 191 -7.62 13.13 8.61
N TRP A 192 -7.84 14.19 9.34
CA TRP A 192 -8.63 14.16 10.58
C TRP A 192 -9.53 15.39 10.71
N SER A 193 -10.64 15.26 11.41
CA SER A 193 -11.60 16.33 11.63
C SER A 193 -11.69 16.71 13.11
N GLY A 194 -11.68 17.99 13.40
CA GLY A 194 -11.95 18.50 14.76
C GLY A 194 -13.38 18.23 15.24
N CYS A 195 -14.26 17.74 14.36
CA CYS A 195 -15.64 17.39 14.66
C CYS A 195 -15.89 15.86 14.66
N ASP A 196 -14.83 15.07 14.58
CA ASP A 196 -14.93 13.62 14.65
C ASP A 196 -15.49 13.20 16.02
N GLU A 197 -16.64 12.51 16.01
CA GLU A 197 -17.35 12.08 17.21
C GLU A 197 -16.90 10.71 17.72
N VAL A 198 -16.10 9.99 16.94
CA VAL A 198 -15.63 8.64 17.26
C VAL A 198 -14.19 8.66 17.77
N ILE A 199 -13.31 9.42 17.14
CA ILE A 199 -11.92 9.54 17.60
C ILE A 199 -11.83 10.66 18.62
N GLN A 200 -11.62 10.26 19.89
CA GLN A 200 -11.62 11.17 21.04
C GLN A 200 -10.39 10.92 21.93
N PRO A 201 -9.49 11.92 22.04
CA PRO A 201 -9.51 13.24 21.38
C PRO A 201 -9.23 13.13 19.88
N GLN A 202 -9.76 14.06 19.08
CA GLN A 202 -9.61 14.07 17.63
C GLN A 202 -8.15 14.13 17.17
N THR A 203 -7.31 14.82 17.95
CA THR A 203 -5.87 14.93 17.73
C THR A 203 -5.13 13.59 17.86
N SER A 204 -5.80 12.55 18.35
CA SER A 204 -5.27 11.17 18.35
C SER A 204 -4.89 10.67 16.95
N SER A 205 -5.45 11.25 15.90
CA SER A 205 -5.12 10.91 14.52
C SER A 205 -3.83 11.55 13.99
N ILE A 206 -3.21 12.45 14.76
CA ILE A 206 -1.97 13.12 14.36
C ILE A 206 -0.79 12.21 14.63
N LEU A 207 0.07 11.98 13.63
CA LEU A 207 1.30 11.20 13.75
C LEU A 207 2.54 12.09 13.64
N SER A 208 3.50 11.90 14.51
CA SER A 208 4.81 12.51 14.39
C SER A 208 5.52 11.98 13.13
N GLY A 209 6.07 12.88 12.32
CA GLY A 209 6.73 12.51 11.06
C GLY A 209 5.79 12.38 9.84
N ALA A 210 4.47 12.37 10.03
CA ALA A 210 3.51 12.33 8.92
C ALA A 210 3.14 13.72 8.39
N MET A 211 2.60 13.76 7.16
CA MET A 211 1.80 14.88 6.70
C MET A 211 0.44 14.82 7.42
N ASN A 212 0.17 15.77 8.29
CA ASN A 212 -1.07 15.81 9.07
C ASN A 212 -2.00 16.89 8.52
N THR A 213 -3.15 16.51 7.99
CA THR A 213 -4.14 17.41 7.38
C THR A 213 -5.40 17.46 8.23
N GLN A 214 -5.70 18.62 8.79
CA GLN A 214 -7.00 18.87 9.40
C GLN A 214 -8.01 19.25 8.32
N THR A 215 -9.09 18.49 8.21
CA THR A 215 -10.18 18.75 7.26
C THR A 215 -11.12 19.84 7.79
N ALA A 216 -12.08 20.24 6.95
CA ALA A 216 -13.26 20.96 7.44
C ALA A 216 -13.99 20.13 8.52
N CYS A 217 -14.87 20.77 9.30
CA CYS A 217 -15.70 20.08 10.28
C CYS A 217 -16.59 19.04 9.59
N MET A 218 -16.33 17.76 9.85
CA MET A 218 -17.09 16.63 9.32
C MET A 218 -17.11 15.46 10.32
N SER A 219 -18.13 14.61 10.23
CA SER A 219 -18.24 13.42 11.07
C SER A 219 -17.21 12.36 10.69
N HIS A 220 -17.00 11.41 11.58
CA HIS A 220 -16.07 10.30 11.38
C HIS A 220 -16.27 9.57 10.05
N SER A 221 -17.51 9.21 9.73
CA SER A 221 -17.83 8.52 8.48
C SER A 221 -17.72 9.39 7.23
N GLN A 222 -17.89 10.71 7.34
CA GLN A 222 -17.72 11.62 6.20
C GLN A 222 -16.29 11.66 5.69
N LEU A 223 -15.27 11.37 6.51
CA LEU A 223 -13.87 11.39 6.10
C LEU A 223 -13.58 10.49 4.88
N HIS A 224 -14.21 9.33 4.78
CA HIS A 224 -14.03 8.44 3.62
C HIS A 224 -15.03 8.71 2.47
N GLU A 225 -16.04 9.55 2.70
CA GLU A 225 -17.08 9.89 1.71
C GLU A 225 -16.87 11.25 1.05
N ASP A 226 -16.14 12.16 1.70
CA ASP A 226 -15.98 13.54 1.24
C ASP A 226 -15.20 13.65 -0.07
N ALA A 227 -15.59 14.59 -0.93
CA ALA A 227 -14.95 14.75 -2.23
C ALA A 227 -13.63 15.51 -2.14
N GLY A 228 -13.52 16.45 -1.21
CA GLY A 228 -12.29 17.20 -0.97
C GLY A 228 -11.20 16.31 -0.40
N VAL A 229 -11.53 15.53 0.64
CA VAL A 229 -10.63 14.52 1.21
C VAL A 229 -10.17 13.53 0.15
N TYR A 230 -11.09 13.05 -0.71
CA TYR A 230 -10.71 12.18 -1.83
C TYR A 230 -9.69 12.84 -2.76
N GLN A 231 -9.89 14.13 -3.14
CA GLN A 231 -8.98 14.82 -4.05
C GLN A 231 -7.58 14.96 -3.46
N GLU A 232 -7.50 15.35 -2.19
CA GLU A 232 -6.23 15.48 -1.48
C GLU A 232 -5.50 14.14 -1.36
N VAL A 233 -6.21 13.08 -0.95
CA VAL A 233 -5.67 11.72 -0.85
C VAL A 233 -5.21 11.21 -2.20
N ARG A 234 -6.02 11.39 -3.27
CA ARG A 234 -5.66 11.00 -4.64
C ARG A 234 -4.35 11.68 -5.08
N ASP A 235 -4.24 12.97 -4.83
CA ASP A 235 -3.06 13.73 -5.25
C ASP A 235 -1.83 13.36 -4.42
N TRP A 236 -2.04 12.99 -3.15
CA TRP A 236 -1.00 12.46 -2.29
C TRP A 236 -0.44 11.11 -2.78
N VAL A 237 -1.29 10.13 -3.08
CA VAL A 237 -0.86 8.81 -3.57
C VAL A 237 -0.29 8.86 -5.00
N LYS A 238 -0.61 9.90 -5.79
CA LYS A 238 -0.02 10.11 -7.12
C LYS A 238 1.39 10.68 -7.09
N THR A 239 1.82 11.24 -5.96
CA THR A 239 3.14 11.86 -5.86
C THR A 239 4.18 10.75 -5.71
N PRO A 240 5.05 10.50 -6.70
CA PRO A 240 6.05 9.46 -6.56
C PRO A 240 7.06 9.85 -5.47
N VAL A 241 7.57 8.84 -4.75
CA VAL A 241 8.79 9.04 -3.95
C VAL A 241 9.89 9.39 -4.94
N LEU A 242 10.48 10.58 -4.77
CA LEU A 242 11.68 10.95 -5.53
C LEU A 242 12.81 10.02 -5.06
N PRO A 243 13.55 9.39 -5.96
CA PRO A 243 14.63 8.47 -5.63
C PRO A 243 15.76 9.16 -4.87
#